data_3ea6e46483e4fcf608716603bd86d849
#
_entry.id   3ea6e46483e4fcf608716603bd86d849
#
_cell.length_a   1.000
_cell.length_b   1.000
_cell.length_c   1.000
_cell.angle_alpha   90.00
_cell.angle_beta   90.00
_cell.angle_gamma   90.00
#
_symmetry.space_group_name_H-M   'P 1'
#
loop_
_entity.id
_entity.type
_entity.pdbx_description
1 polymer ?
#
loop_
_entity_poly.entity_id
_entity_poly.type
_entity_poly.pdbx_seq_one_letter_code
_entity_poly.pdbx_strand_id
1 'polypeptide(L)'
;MPAPTRPSSRARLMHATALMVALATAAAPPAVAAPPNQHLTVVELFTSQGCSSCPPADANLIALSRRPDVLALSFSVTYWDHLGWRDTFGKPEFTKRQYAYEPQLGERGPFTPQMVVNGRISRVGFNLAEIERAISAAPPFSGPDITLGPREVSIGQGAAPAAEADIWLVAYDPHVVEVPVRRGENSGRTLPHVRVVHRLERLGGWDGRPVHIARSETPPGLLTAVLIQLPSGGPILSAATE
;
A
#
# COMPACT_ATOMS: atom_id res chain seq x y z
N MET A 1 -66.84 12.00 85.75
CA MET A 1 -65.68 12.70 85.25
C MET A 1 -64.83 11.69 84.49
N PRO A 2 -64.83 11.72 83.17
CA PRO A 2 -63.95 10.81 82.40
C PRO A 2 -62.68 11.52 81.95
N ALA A 3 -61.61 10.73 82.02
CA ALA A 3 -60.25 11.16 81.54
C ALA A 3 -60.09 11.13 80.02
N PRO A 4 -59.18 11.97 79.47
CA PRO A 4 -59.05 12.09 78.03
C PRO A 4 -58.07 11.03 77.48
N THR A 5 -58.44 10.48 76.34
CA THR A 5 -57.67 9.54 75.54
C THR A 5 -56.55 10.26 74.72
N ARG A 6 -55.35 9.68 74.77
CA ARG A 6 -54.16 10.12 73.91
C ARG A 6 -54.28 9.55 72.51
N PRO A 7 -53.94 10.28 71.44
CA PRO A 7 -53.80 9.72 70.12
C PRO A 7 -52.39 9.12 69.88
N SER A 8 -52.37 7.92 69.31
CA SER A 8 -51.16 7.17 68.93
C SER A 8 -50.52 7.82 67.62
N SER A 9 -49.26 8.22 67.74
CA SER A 9 -48.41 8.61 66.59
C SER A 9 -48.00 7.38 65.80
N ARG A 10 -48.52 7.23 64.58
CA ARG A 10 -47.95 6.32 63.57
C ARG A 10 -46.77 6.91 62.94
N ALA A 11 -45.57 6.38 63.23
CA ALA A 11 -44.34 6.67 62.51
C ALA A 11 -44.42 6.13 61.07
N ARG A 12 -44.33 6.98 60.09
CA ARG A 12 -44.17 6.60 58.67
C ARG A 12 -42.70 6.31 58.41
N LEU A 13 -42.40 5.07 58.17
CA LEU A 13 -41.07 4.61 57.73
C LEU A 13 -40.91 4.95 56.24
N MET A 14 -40.11 5.96 55.95
CA MET A 14 -39.70 6.31 54.56
C MET A 14 -38.61 5.35 54.12
N HIS A 15 -38.97 4.48 53.16
CA HIS A 15 -37.94 3.65 52.46
C HIS A 15 -37.29 4.50 51.42
N ALA A 16 -36.03 4.86 51.63
CA ALA A 16 -35.16 5.48 50.61
C ALA A 16 -34.58 4.35 49.71
N THR A 17 -35.15 4.24 48.53
CA THR A 17 -34.61 3.32 47.48
C THR A 17 -33.39 3.99 46.83
N ALA A 18 -32.21 3.54 47.17
CA ALA A 18 -30.98 3.97 46.52
C ALA A 18 -30.87 3.30 45.13
N LEU A 19 -31.00 4.07 44.05
CA LEU A 19 -30.81 3.62 42.68
C LEU A 19 -29.29 3.59 42.39
N MET A 20 -28.69 2.39 42.41
CA MET A 20 -27.31 2.20 41.97
C MET A 20 -27.29 2.20 40.43
N VAL A 21 -26.77 3.27 39.83
CA VAL A 21 -26.43 3.32 38.41
C VAL A 21 -25.09 2.61 38.21
N ALA A 22 -25.13 1.36 37.69
CA ALA A 22 -23.93 0.65 37.28
C ALA A 22 -23.40 1.26 35.97
N LEU A 23 -22.27 1.97 36.03
CA LEU A 23 -21.52 2.40 34.85
C LEU A 23 -20.82 1.19 34.22
N ALA A 24 -21.41 0.66 33.16
CA ALA A 24 -20.78 -0.38 32.36
C ALA A 24 -19.65 0.26 31.53
N THR A 25 -18.41 0.10 31.95
CA THR A 25 -17.24 0.44 31.11
C THR A 25 -17.14 -0.61 29.99
N ALA A 26 -17.56 -0.23 28.79
CA ALA A 26 -17.33 -1.04 27.60
C ALA A 26 -15.79 -1.06 27.33
N ALA A 27 -15.14 -2.19 27.61
CA ALA A 27 -13.77 -2.43 27.20
C ALA A 27 -13.75 -2.48 25.66
N ALA A 28 -12.96 -1.61 25.03
CA ALA A 28 -12.69 -1.69 23.59
C ALA A 28 -12.04 -3.05 23.28
N PRO A 29 -12.44 -3.73 22.19
CA PRO A 29 -11.79 -4.98 21.81
C PRO A 29 -10.30 -4.72 21.54
N PRO A 30 -9.42 -5.67 21.90
CA PRO A 30 -7.99 -5.53 21.60
C PRO A 30 -7.82 -5.40 20.09
N ALA A 31 -7.08 -4.38 19.65
CA ALA A 31 -6.67 -4.24 18.27
C ALA A 31 -5.87 -5.50 17.91
N VAL A 32 -6.40 -6.31 16.98
CA VAL A 32 -5.67 -7.45 16.42
C VAL A 32 -4.52 -6.84 15.62
N ALA A 33 -3.30 -6.97 16.12
CA ALA A 33 -2.09 -6.61 15.37
C ALA A 33 -2.10 -7.41 14.07
N ALA A 34 -2.02 -6.71 12.94
CA ALA A 34 -1.86 -7.37 11.65
C ALA A 34 -0.60 -8.25 11.68
N PRO A 35 -0.60 -9.46 11.06
CA PRO A 35 0.57 -10.31 11.04
C PRO A 35 1.74 -9.57 10.39
N PRO A 36 2.99 -9.77 10.87
CA PRO A 36 4.15 -9.10 10.30
C PRO A 36 4.28 -9.42 8.81
N ASN A 37 4.52 -8.40 7.99
CA ASN A 37 4.61 -8.44 6.52
C ASN A 37 5.85 -9.22 5.98
N GLN A 38 6.36 -10.20 6.71
CA GLN A 38 7.62 -10.90 6.40
C GLN A 38 7.58 -11.75 5.12
N HIS A 39 6.40 -11.99 4.55
CA HIS A 39 6.25 -12.81 3.34
C HIS A 39 5.76 -12.02 2.12
N LEU A 40 5.61 -10.70 2.23
CA LEU A 40 5.16 -9.89 1.11
C LEU A 40 6.30 -9.69 0.10
N THR A 41 6.00 -9.87 -1.19
CA THR A 41 6.91 -9.54 -2.30
C THR A 41 6.32 -8.40 -3.10
N VAL A 42 7.08 -7.34 -3.32
CA VAL A 42 6.67 -6.21 -4.17
C VAL A 42 7.02 -6.51 -5.63
N VAL A 43 6.03 -6.40 -6.51
CA VAL A 43 6.20 -6.50 -7.96
C VAL A 43 5.71 -5.22 -8.59
N GLU A 44 6.62 -4.45 -9.17
CA GLU A 44 6.32 -3.20 -9.87
C GLU A 44 6.38 -3.45 -11.38
N LEU A 45 5.27 -3.23 -12.06
CA LEU A 45 5.21 -3.25 -13.52
C LEU A 45 5.32 -1.82 -14.06
N PHE A 46 6.33 -1.55 -14.87
CA PHE A 46 6.40 -0.35 -15.70
C PHE A 46 5.82 -0.67 -17.07
N THR A 47 4.71 -0.02 -17.41
CA THR A 47 3.86 -0.31 -18.58
C THR A 47 3.41 0.97 -19.26
N SER A 48 2.75 0.87 -20.40
CA SER A 48 2.05 1.99 -21.03
C SER A 48 0.93 1.48 -21.96
N GLN A 49 -0.18 2.18 -21.98
CA GLN A 49 -1.26 1.99 -22.97
C GLN A 49 -0.77 2.20 -24.41
N GLY A 50 0.30 3.00 -24.60
CA GLY A 50 0.94 3.24 -25.90
C GLY A 50 1.90 2.13 -26.36
N CYS A 51 2.24 1.18 -25.52
CA CYS A 51 3.20 0.11 -25.77
C CYS A 51 2.51 -1.16 -26.27
N SER A 52 2.71 -1.59 -27.51
CA SER A 52 2.03 -2.77 -28.11
C SER A 52 2.47 -4.12 -27.49
N SER A 53 3.65 -4.18 -26.89
CA SER A 53 4.15 -5.37 -26.18
C SER A 53 3.74 -5.46 -24.72
N CYS A 54 3.09 -4.43 -24.16
CA CYS A 54 2.73 -4.37 -22.74
C CYS A 54 1.52 -5.22 -22.31
N PRO A 55 0.46 -5.39 -23.11
CA PRO A 55 -0.76 -6.06 -22.67
C PRO A 55 -0.58 -7.48 -22.08
N PRO A 56 0.36 -8.33 -22.56
CA PRO A 56 0.61 -9.62 -21.91
C PRO A 56 1.17 -9.48 -20.48
N ALA A 57 1.96 -8.43 -20.21
CA ALA A 57 2.49 -8.16 -18.88
C ALA A 57 1.43 -7.60 -17.93
N ASP A 58 0.51 -6.76 -18.43
CA ASP A 58 -0.66 -6.31 -17.67
C ASP A 58 -1.53 -7.50 -17.26
N ALA A 59 -1.76 -8.48 -18.17
CA ALA A 59 -2.47 -9.72 -17.85
C ALA A 59 -1.74 -10.57 -16.80
N ASN A 60 -0.42 -10.64 -16.84
CA ASN A 60 0.40 -11.31 -15.83
C ASN A 60 0.30 -10.60 -14.47
N LEU A 61 0.31 -9.26 -14.44
CA LEU A 61 0.13 -8.51 -13.20
C LEU A 61 -1.26 -8.75 -12.59
N ILE A 62 -2.31 -8.87 -13.42
CA ILE A 62 -3.66 -9.25 -12.96
C ILE A 62 -3.63 -10.64 -12.27
N ALA A 63 -2.92 -11.61 -12.82
CA ALA A 63 -2.77 -12.92 -12.20
C ALA A 63 -2.01 -12.82 -10.86
N LEU A 64 -0.91 -12.08 -10.81
CA LEU A 64 -0.09 -11.88 -9.62
C LEU A 64 -0.83 -11.09 -8.53
N SER A 65 -1.69 -10.13 -8.89
CA SER A 65 -2.45 -9.31 -7.93
C SER A 65 -3.46 -10.09 -7.08
N ARG A 66 -3.77 -11.34 -7.47
CA ARG A 66 -4.66 -12.24 -6.72
C ARG A 66 -3.93 -13.02 -5.62
N ARG A 67 -2.62 -12.97 -5.61
CA ARG A 67 -1.78 -13.65 -4.61
C ARG A 67 -1.70 -12.80 -3.35
N PRO A 68 -1.98 -13.37 -2.16
CA PRO A 68 -1.93 -12.62 -0.89
C PRO A 68 -0.49 -12.28 -0.45
N ASP A 69 0.51 -12.97 -1.00
CA ASP A 69 1.93 -12.77 -0.74
C ASP A 69 2.60 -11.79 -1.72
N VAL A 70 1.84 -11.17 -2.63
CA VAL A 70 2.35 -10.25 -3.64
C VAL A 70 1.66 -8.88 -3.57
N LEU A 71 2.43 -7.84 -3.34
CA LEU A 71 2.02 -6.47 -3.58
C LEU A 71 2.35 -6.10 -5.03
N ALA A 72 1.36 -6.26 -5.92
CA ALA A 72 1.44 -5.86 -7.31
C ALA A 72 1.15 -4.37 -7.45
N LEU A 73 1.97 -3.62 -8.20
CA LEU A 73 1.82 -2.20 -8.46
C LEU A 73 2.07 -1.91 -9.94
N SER A 74 1.15 -1.20 -10.61
CA SER A 74 1.26 -0.81 -12.02
C SER A 74 1.63 0.67 -12.14
N PHE A 75 2.76 0.97 -12.74
CA PHE A 75 3.28 2.31 -12.99
C PHE A 75 3.26 2.61 -14.48
N SER A 76 2.37 3.52 -14.93
CA SER A 76 2.32 3.95 -16.32
C SER A 76 3.39 5.00 -16.60
N VAL A 77 4.29 4.68 -17.55
CA VAL A 77 5.35 5.58 -18.02
C VAL A 77 4.88 6.48 -19.14
N THR A 78 5.58 7.61 -19.38
CA THR A 78 5.12 8.66 -20.29
C THR A 78 5.89 8.71 -21.62
N TYR A 79 6.97 7.94 -21.78
CA TYR A 79 7.81 8.07 -22.98
C TYR A 79 7.22 7.44 -24.25
N TRP A 80 6.06 6.77 -24.15
CA TRP A 80 5.26 6.30 -25.30
C TRP A 80 4.23 7.30 -25.79
N ASP A 81 3.94 8.37 -25.02
CA ASP A 81 2.88 9.34 -25.32
C ASP A 81 3.08 10.03 -26.71
N HIS A 82 4.32 10.11 -27.17
CA HIS A 82 4.66 10.69 -28.47
C HIS A 82 4.11 9.90 -29.68
N LEU A 83 3.66 8.65 -29.49
CA LEU A 83 3.04 7.82 -30.53
C LEU A 83 1.56 8.14 -30.80
N GLY A 84 1.06 9.24 -30.25
CA GLY A 84 -0.28 9.75 -30.52
C GLY A 84 -1.37 9.34 -29.52
N TRP A 85 -1.02 8.58 -28.49
CA TRP A 85 -1.89 8.27 -27.36
C TRP A 85 -1.21 8.63 -26.06
N ARG A 86 -1.78 9.59 -25.33
CA ARG A 86 -1.31 9.91 -24.00
C ARG A 86 -1.89 8.89 -23.01
N ASP A 87 -1.01 8.19 -22.27
CA ASP A 87 -1.44 7.23 -21.25
C ASP A 87 -2.27 7.95 -20.17
N THR A 88 -3.47 7.43 -19.87
CA THR A 88 -4.41 8.07 -18.95
C THR A 88 -3.96 8.04 -17.50
N PHE A 89 -3.04 7.12 -17.16
CA PHE A 89 -2.42 6.97 -15.84
C PHE A 89 -0.97 7.41 -15.82
N GLY A 90 -0.42 7.75 -17.00
CA GLY A 90 0.99 8.11 -17.17
C GLY A 90 1.40 9.35 -16.40
N LYS A 91 2.47 9.26 -15.61
CA LYS A 91 3.04 10.37 -14.86
C LYS A 91 4.56 10.44 -14.98
N PRO A 92 5.14 11.67 -15.08
CA PRO A 92 6.59 11.82 -15.17
C PRO A 92 7.35 11.25 -13.97
N GLU A 93 6.76 11.28 -12.77
CA GLU A 93 7.35 10.69 -11.56
C GLU A 93 7.46 9.16 -11.64
N PHE A 94 6.57 8.48 -12.36
CA PHE A 94 6.65 7.04 -12.58
C PHE A 94 7.76 6.68 -13.56
N THR A 95 7.93 7.47 -14.61
CA THR A 95 9.06 7.36 -15.51
C THR A 95 10.38 7.60 -14.77
N LYS A 96 10.45 8.62 -13.90
CA LYS A 96 11.64 8.87 -13.05
C LYS A 96 11.94 7.71 -12.11
N ARG A 97 10.89 7.06 -11.53
CA ARG A 97 11.06 5.87 -10.70
C ARG A 97 11.69 4.72 -11.49
N GLN A 98 11.26 4.50 -12.72
CA GLN A 98 11.86 3.49 -13.59
C GLN A 98 13.34 3.80 -13.88
N TYR A 99 13.66 5.03 -14.26
CA TYR A 99 15.06 5.46 -14.48
C TYR A 99 15.95 5.27 -13.26
N ALA A 100 15.41 5.45 -12.04
CA ALA A 100 16.19 5.26 -10.83
C ALA A 100 16.64 3.80 -10.65
N TYR A 101 15.91 2.83 -11.22
CA TYR A 101 16.28 1.41 -11.18
C TYR A 101 17.42 1.03 -12.14
N GLU A 102 17.63 1.76 -13.24
CA GLU A 102 18.58 1.39 -14.30
C GLU A 102 19.98 1.08 -13.77
N PRO A 103 20.67 1.98 -13.02
CA PRO A 103 22.03 1.72 -12.56
C PRO A 103 22.10 0.57 -11.56
N GLN A 104 21.06 0.39 -10.75
CA GLN A 104 21.02 -0.64 -9.69
C GLN A 104 20.79 -2.04 -10.27
N LEU A 105 20.05 -2.13 -11.37
CA LEU A 105 19.70 -3.39 -12.02
C LEU A 105 20.60 -3.72 -13.23
N GLY A 106 21.56 -2.84 -13.54
CA GLY A 106 22.48 -3.03 -14.67
C GLY A 106 21.81 -2.88 -16.04
N GLU A 107 20.71 -2.15 -16.11
CA GLU A 107 19.99 -1.91 -17.35
C GLU A 107 20.69 -0.80 -18.17
N ARG A 108 20.58 -0.90 -19.50
CA ARG A 108 21.20 0.07 -20.42
C ARG A 108 20.25 1.21 -20.85
N GLY A 109 19.07 1.26 -20.29
CA GLY A 109 18.02 2.22 -20.58
C GLY A 109 16.64 1.66 -20.17
N PRO A 110 15.60 2.52 -20.13
CA PRO A 110 14.27 2.08 -19.79
C PRO A 110 13.67 1.22 -20.90
N PHE A 111 12.87 0.25 -20.53
CA PHE A 111 12.09 -0.55 -21.46
C PHE A 111 10.72 -0.90 -20.87
N THR A 112 9.77 -1.19 -21.73
CA THR A 112 8.46 -1.75 -21.31
C THR A 112 8.12 -2.97 -22.17
N PRO A 113 7.42 -3.93 -21.57
CA PRO A 113 7.01 -4.01 -20.17
C PRO A 113 8.17 -4.48 -19.27
N GLN A 114 8.46 -3.74 -18.19
CA GLN A 114 9.46 -4.14 -17.21
C GLN A 114 8.79 -4.50 -15.89
N MET A 115 9.09 -5.66 -15.33
CA MET A 115 8.74 -6.03 -13.96
C MET A 115 9.98 -6.02 -13.07
N VAL A 116 9.87 -5.30 -11.94
CA VAL A 116 10.91 -5.23 -10.91
C VAL A 116 10.40 -5.90 -9.64
N VAL A 117 11.13 -6.88 -9.15
CA VAL A 117 10.80 -7.65 -7.94
C VAL A 117 11.68 -7.17 -6.78
N ASN A 118 11.06 -6.68 -5.71
CA ASN A 118 11.70 -6.16 -4.49
C ASN A 118 12.83 -5.14 -4.75
N GLY A 119 12.79 -4.41 -5.89
CA GLY A 119 13.87 -3.50 -6.28
C GLY A 119 15.21 -4.19 -6.56
N ARG A 120 15.22 -5.52 -6.80
CA ARG A 120 16.44 -6.34 -6.92
C ARG A 120 16.56 -7.08 -8.22
N ILE A 121 15.44 -7.48 -8.82
CA ILE A 121 15.42 -8.35 -10.00
C ILE A 121 14.56 -7.69 -11.06
N SER A 122 15.14 -7.40 -12.23
CA SER A 122 14.43 -6.90 -13.41
C SER A 122 14.15 -8.04 -14.37
N ARG A 123 12.95 -8.07 -14.96
CA ARG A 123 12.54 -9.02 -15.99
C ARG A 123 11.63 -8.33 -17.02
N VAL A 124 11.64 -8.84 -18.24
CA VAL A 124 10.62 -8.49 -19.22
C VAL A 124 9.29 -9.13 -18.78
N GLY A 125 8.23 -8.30 -18.65
CA GLY A 125 7.01 -8.66 -17.92
C GLY A 125 6.10 -9.71 -18.58
N PHE A 126 6.31 -10.12 -19.84
CA PHE A 126 5.37 -10.99 -20.55
C PHE A 126 5.53 -12.50 -20.25
N ASN A 127 6.60 -12.94 -19.61
CA ASN A 127 6.80 -14.35 -19.25
C ASN A 127 6.48 -14.58 -17.76
N LEU A 128 5.25 -15.01 -17.45
CA LEU A 128 4.79 -15.21 -16.07
C LEU A 128 5.68 -16.17 -15.29
N ALA A 129 6.11 -17.30 -15.92
CA ALA A 129 6.94 -18.28 -15.24
C ALA A 129 8.32 -17.73 -14.83
N GLU A 130 8.89 -16.80 -15.60
CA GLU A 130 10.12 -16.11 -15.20
C GLU A 130 9.90 -15.15 -14.04
N ILE A 131 8.76 -14.46 -14.03
CA ILE A 131 8.39 -13.56 -12.92
C ILE A 131 8.14 -14.38 -11.64
N GLU A 132 7.42 -15.50 -11.72
CA GLU A 132 7.19 -16.39 -10.57
C GLU A 132 8.50 -16.97 -10.01
N ARG A 133 9.44 -17.34 -10.87
CA ARG A 133 10.79 -17.74 -10.42
C ARG A 133 11.54 -16.58 -9.74
N ALA A 134 11.42 -15.36 -10.26
CA ALA A 134 12.03 -14.18 -9.65
C ALA A 134 11.41 -13.88 -8.27
N ILE A 135 10.09 -14.00 -8.13
CA ILE A 135 9.38 -13.88 -6.84
C ILE A 135 9.88 -14.94 -5.85
N SER A 136 9.95 -16.21 -6.28
CA SER A 136 10.41 -17.32 -5.43
C SER A 136 11.88 -17.21 -5.03
N ALA A 137 12.71 -16.59 -5.87
CA ALA A 137 14.13 -16.37 -5.61
C ALA A 137 14.41 -15.08 -4.83
N ALA A 138 13.42 -14.19 -4.68
CA ALA A 138 13.60 -12.94 -3.96
C ALA A 138 13.80 -13.22 -2.46
N PRO A 139 14.86 -12.66 -1.83
CA PRO A 139 15.05 -12.83 -0.40
C PRO A 139 13.90 -12.14 0.35
N PRO A 140 13.51 -12.66 1.53
CA PRO A 140 12.53 -12.00 2.39
C PRO A 140 13.02 -10.61 2.79
N PHE A 141 12.10 -9.75 3.14
CA PHE A 141 12.45 -8.42 3.64
C PHE A 141 13.26 -8.51 4.95
N SER A 142 14.25 -7.64 5.05
CA SER A 142 15.13 -7.52 6.23
C SER A 142 14.98 -6.16 6.94
N GLY A 143 14.02 -5.36 6.50
CA GLY A 143 13.76 -4.02 7.04
C GLY A 143 12.82 -4.02 8.26
N PRO A 144 12.45 -2.83 8.72
CA PRO A 144 11.62 -2.64 9.89
C PRO A 144 10.16 -3.04 9.65
N ASP A 145 9.43 -3.26 10.75
CA ASP A 145 7.97 -3.35 10.71
C ASP A 145 7.37 -1.98 10.33
N ILE A 146 6.30 -2.02 9.56
CA ILE A 146 5.55 -0.84 9.13
C ILE A 146 4.11 -0.98 9.60
N THR A 147 3.59 0.01 10.28
CA THR A 147 2.18 0.11 10.66
C THR A 147 1.55 1.29 9.95
N LEU A 148 0.48 1.00 9.21
CA LEU A 148 -0.32 1.99 8.49
C LEU A 148 -1.50 2.43 9.34
N GLY A 149 -1.50 3.68 9.80
CA GLY A 149 -2.64 4.33 10.40
C GLY A 149 -3.33 5.28 9.39
N PRO A 150 -4.53 5.76 9.68
CA PRO A 150 -5.29 6.60 8.74
C PRO A 150 -4.59 7.93 8.39
N ARG A 151 -3.81 8.48 9.32
CA ARG A 151 -3.10 9.77 9.17
C ARG A 151 -1.62 9.71 9.52
N GLU A 152 -1.10 8.54 9.86
CA GLU A 152 0.28 8.35 10.28
C GLU A 152 0.81 7.02 9.75
N VAL A 153 2.08 7.00 9.40
CA VAL A 153 2.88 5.80 9.16
C VAL A 153 3.87 5.68 10.31
N SER A 154 3.85 4.55 11.00
CA SER A 154 4.83 4.22 12.04
C SER A 154 5.79 3.16 11.50
N ILE A 155 7.08 3.44 11.57
CA ILE A 155 8.16 2.55 11.13
C ILE A 155 8.97 2.17 12.37
N GLY A 156 9.15 0.89 12.58
CA GLY A 156 9.85 0.33 13.73
C GLY A 156 11.36 0.53 13.66
N GLN A 157 12.04 0.07 14.72
CA GLN A 157 13.48 -0.02 14.76
C GLN A 157 13.96 -1.20 13.91
N GLY A 158 15.13 -1.05 13.28
CA GLY A 158 15.79 -2.12 12.54
C GLY A 158 17.29 -1.90 12.42
N ALA A 159 17.97 -2.79 11.70
CA ALA A 159 19.37 -2.60 11.38
C ALA A 159 19.56 -1.34 10.52
N ALA A 160 20.46 -0.45 10.93
CA ALA A 160 20.75 0.77 10.16
C ALA A 160 21.22 0.38 8.75
N PRO A 161 20.61 0.90 7.69
CA PRO A 161 21.06 0.66 6.33
C PRO A 161 22.38 1.40 6.05
N ALA A 162 23.10 0.99 5.00
CA ALA A 162 24.36 1.64 4.60
C ALA A 162 24.19 3.12 4.18
N ALA A 163 22.98 3.49 3.76
CA ALA A 163 22.56 4.86 3.50
C ALA A 163 21.11 5.01 3.98
N GLU A 164 20.71 6.23 4.35
CA GLU A 164 19.32 6.51 4.73
C GLU A 164 18.36 6.02 3.65
N ALA A 165 17.44 5.13 4.02
CA ALA A 165 16.46 4.57 3.10
C ALA A 165 15.29 5.54 2.89
N ASP A 166 14.78 5.60 1.68
CA ASP A 166 13.58 6.38 1.35
C ASP A 166 12.32 5.69 1.86
N ILE A 167 11.40 6.48 2.40
CA ILE A 167 10.05 6.05 2.77
C ILE A 167 9.10 6.52 1.69
N TRP A 168 8.58 5.58 0.90
CA TRP A 168 7.64 5.86 -0.19
C TRP A 168 6.22 5.51 0.22
N LEU A 169 5.28 6.43 -0.01
CA LEU A 169 3.84 6.19 0.04
C LEU A 169 3.34 6.03 -1.40
N VAL A 170 2.59 4.95 -1.61
CA VAL A 170 1.98 4.61 -2.90
C VAL A 170 0.47 4.52 -2.72
N ALA A 171 -0.31 5.36 -3.41
CA ALA A 171 -1.76 5.19 -3.47
C ALA A 171 -2.12 4.55 -4.81
N TYR A 172 -2.89 3.44 -4.77
CA TYR A 172 -3.21 2.66 -5.96
C TYR A 172 -4.67 2.19 -5.96
N ASP A 173 -5.24 2.02 -7.17
CA ASP A 173 -6.58 1.45 -7.34
C ASP A 173 -6.51 -0.08 -7.19
N PRO A 174 -7.24 -0.70 -6.25
CA PRO A 174 -7.24 -2.15 -6.08
C PRO A 174 -7.99 -2.91 -7.18
N HIS A 175 -8.78 -2.22 -7.99
CA HIS A 175 -9.66 -2.85 -8.99
C HIS A 175 -8.99 -3.00 -10.35
N VAL A 176 -9.62 -3.78 -11.22
CA VAL A 176 -9.29 -3.81 -12.65
C VAL A 176 -10.02 -2.65 -13.32
N VAL A 177 -9.27 -1.83 -14.05
CA VAL A 177 -9.79 -0.69 -14.82
C VAL A 177 -9.58 -0.96 -16.30
N GLU A 178 -10.63 -0.89 -17.10
CA GLU A 178 -10.55 -1.06 -18.54
C GLU A 178 -10.46 0.29 -19.24
N VAL A 179 -9.48 0.44 -20.14
CA VAL A 179 -9.24 1.67 -20.88
C VAL A 179 -9.37 1.41 -22.38
N PRO A 180 -10.36 2.04 -23.06
CA PRO A 180 -10.47 2.00 -24.52
C PRO A 180 -9.41 2.91 -25.14
N VAL A 181 -8.41 2.35 -25.80
CA VAL A 181 -7.32 3.06 -26.47
C VAL A 181 -7.77 3.45 -27.87
N ARG A 182 -7.72 4.75 -28.15
CA ARG A 182 -8.27 5.28 -29.42
C ARG A 182 -7.22 5.59 -30.48
N ARG A 183 -5.93 5.64 -30.11
CA ARG A 183 -4.81 5.99 -31.01
C ARG A 183 -3.54 5.24 -30.57
N GLY A 184 -2.46 5.37 -31.36
CA GLY A 184 -1.19 4.70 -31.11
C GLY A 184 -1.22 3.21 -31.44
N GLU A 185 -0.22 2.48 -30.97
CA GLU A 185 0.00 1.07 -31.34
C GLU A 185 -1.10 0.12 -30.85
N ASN A 186 -1.83 0.46 -29.79
CA ASN A 186 -2.96 -0.30 -29.26
C ASN A 186 -4.32 0.26 -29.67
N SER A 187 -4.40 1.08 -30.73
CA SER A 187 -5.64 1.68 -31.21
C SER A 187 -6.74 0.64 -31.46
N GLY A 188 -7.97 0.93 -31.00
CA GLY A 188 -9.13 0.04 -31.13
C GLY A 188 -9.22 -1.08 -30.10
N ARG A 189 -8.25 -1.21 -29.21
CA ARG A 189 -8.25 -2.20 -28.12
C ARG A 189 -8.78 -1.58 -26.83
N THR A 190 -9.44 -2.38 -26.00
CA THR A 190 -9.69 -2.06 -24.58
C THR A 190 -8.70 -2.84 -23.75
N LEU A 191 -7.90 -2.12 -22.95
CA LEU A 191 -6.80 -2.70 -22.16
C LEU A 191 -7.19 -2.74 -20.68
N PRO A 192 -7.17 -3.94 -20.05
CA PRO A 192 -7.35 -4.05 -18.60
C PRO A 192 -6.04 -3.71 -17.87
N HIS A 193 -6.14 -2.89 -16.84
CA HIS A 193 -5.07 -2.57 -15.90
C HIS A 193 -5.50 -2.88 -14.48
N VAL A 194 -4.59 -3.28 -13.62
CA VAL A 194 -4.86 -3.59 -12.20
C VAL A 194 -3.81 -2.94 -11.31
N ARG A 195 -4.19 -2.64 -10.07
CA ARG A 195 -3.26 -2.06 -9.09
C ARG A 195 -2.57 -0.79 -9.62
N VAL A 196 -3.34 0.00 -10.38
CA VAL A 196 -2.85 1.23 -11.02
C VAL A 196 -2.43 2.23 -9.95
N VAL A 197 -1.19 2.66 -9.98
CA VAL A 197 -0.67 3.67 -9.07
C VAL A 197 -1.15 5.05 -9.49
N HIS A 198 -1.78 5.76 -8.55
CA HIS A 198 -2.26 7.13 -8.73
C HIS A 198 -1.38 8.17 -8.05
N ARG A 199 -0.64 7.80 -7.00
CA ARG A 199 0.28 8.70 -6.28
C ARG A 199 1.50 7.95 -5.81
N LEU A 200 2.65 8.58 -5.98
CA LEU A 200 3.93 8.18 -5.42
C LEU A 200 4.50 9.38 -4.69
N GLU A 201 4.72 9.27 -3.39
CA GLU A 201 5.17 10.37 -2.54
C GLU A 201 6.30 9.90 -1.63
N ARG A 202 7.40 10.66 -1.59
CA ARG A 202 8.47 10.43 -0.63
C ARG A 202 8.09 11.11 0.69
N LEU A 203 7.83 10.32 1.74
CA LEU A 203 7.46 10.85 3.05
C LEU A 203 8.67 11.31 3.87
N GLY A 204 9.84 10.73 3.62
CA GLY A 204 11.05 11.03 4.39
C GLY A 204 12.11 9.96 4.24
N GLY A 205 13.01 9.88 5.22
CA GLY A 205 14.06 8.89 5.31
C GLY A 205 13.97 8.03 6.57
N TRP A 206 14.58 6.83 6.51
CA TRP A 206 14.73 5.93 7.64
C TRP A 206 16.19 5.47 7.78
N ASP A 207 16.74 5.63 8.97
CA ASP A 207 18.16 5.38 9.30
C ASP A 207 18.39 4.22 10.28
N GLY A 208 17.33 3.43 10.54
CA GLY A 208 17.38 2.34 11.52
C GLY A 208 16.62 2.65 12.82
N ARG A 209 16.33 3.92 13.10
CA ARG A 209 15.58 4.34 14.29
C ARG A 209 14.07 4.36 14.02
N PRO A 210 13.23 4.17 15.05
CA PRO A 210 11.80 4.30 14.91
C PRO A 210 11.44 5.71 14.45
N VAL A 211 10.48 5.81 13.53
CA VAL A 211 9.96 7.09 13.03
C VAL A 211 8.45 7.06 12.88
N HIS A 212 7.81 8.18 13.19
CA HIS A 212 6.38 8.42 13.00
C HIS A 212 6.22 9.59 12.03
N ILE A 213 5.53 9.38 10.93
CA ILE A 213 5.39 10.37 9.87
C ILE A 213 3.90 10.59 9.58
N ALA A 214 3.46 11.85 9.65
CA ALA A 214 2.12 12.20 9.19
C ALA A 214 1.98 11.90 7.69
N ARG A 215 0.85 11.33 7.29
CA ARG A 215 0.50 11.11 5.89
C ARG A 215 -0.79 11.82 5.52
N SER A 216 -0.91 12.22 4.26
CA SER A 216 -2.18 12.67 3.71
C SER A 216 -3.17 11.49 3.63
N GLU A 217 -4.45 11.80 3.75
CA GLU A 217 -5.51 10.81 3.60
C GLU A 217 -5.46 10.17 2.20
N THR A 218 -5.75 8.87 2.16
CA THR A 218 -5.89 8.15 0.90
C THR A 218 -7.18 8.60 0.21
N PRO A 219 -7.14 8.98 -1.07
CA PRO A 219 -8.37 9.29 -1.80
C PRO A 219 -9.36 8.13 -1.74
N PRO A 220 -10.68 8.40 -1.68
CA PRO A 220 -11.70 7.35 -1.67
C PRO A 220 -11.54 6.37 -2.84
N GLY A 221 -11.67 5.08 -2.56
CA GLY A 221 -11.55 4.00 -3.55
C GLY A 221 -10.12 3.54 -3.83
N LEU A 222 -9.10 4.23 -3.31
CA LEU A 222 -7.72 3.78 -3.40
C LEU A 222 -7.27 3.09 -2.11
N LEU A 223 -6.27 2.22 -2.22
CA LEU A 223 -5.52 1.65 -1.10
C LEU A 223 -4.15 2.31 -1.01
N THR A 224 -3.53 2.19 0.16
CA THR A 224 -2.19 2.69 0.42
C THR A 224 -1.22 1.54 0.63
N ALA A 225 -0.04 1.67 0.03
CA ALA A 225 1.15 0.91 0.40
C ALA A 225 2.27 1.84 0.86
N VAL A 226 3.14 1.33 1.72
CA VAL A 226 4.38 2.00 2.12
C VAL A 226 5.55 1.07 1.83
N LEU A 227 6.58 1.62 1.20
CA LEU A 227 7.81 0.91 0.88
C LEU A 227 8.99 1.61 1.57
N ILE A 228 9.85 0.85 2.23
CA ILE A 228 11.16 1.33 2.71
C ILE A 228 12.18 0.83 1.70
N GLN A 229 12.87 1.74 1.03
CA GLN A 229 13.74 1.42 -0.10
C GLN A 229 15.09 2.11 0.01
N LEU A 230 16.16 1.42 -0.29
CA LEU A 230 17.48 2.07 -0.42
C LEU A 230 17.44 3.12 -1.52
N PRO A 231 18.18 4.23 -1.37
CA PRO A 231 18.11 5.35 -2.29
C PRO A 231 18.49 4.97 -3.73
N SER A 232 18.12 5.84 -4.69
CA SER A 232 18.44 5.67 -6.11
C SER A 232 17.95 4.35 -6.72
N GLY A 233 16.72 3.92 -6.38
CA GLY A 233 16.15 2.68 -6.93
C GLY A 233 16.82 1.41 -6.40
N GLY A 234 17.44 1.46 -5.25
CA GLY A 234 18.02 0.29 -4.60
C GLY A 234 16.97 -0.70 -4.10
N PRO A 235 17.40 -1.76 -3.42
CA PRO A 235 16.52 -2.78 -2.86
C PRO A 235 15.43 -2.23 -1.95
N ILE A 236 14.21 -2.80 -2.05
CA ILE A 236 13.15 -2.60 -1.07
C ILE A 236 13.48 -3.45 0.16
N LEU A 237 13.50 -2.83 1.33
CA LEU A 237 13.85 -3.44 2.61
C LEU A 237 12.63 -3.93 3.36
N SER A 238 11.50 -3.24 3.21
CA SER A 238 10.22 -3.57 3.84
C SER A 238 9.06 -2.97 3.06
N ALA A 239 7.90 -3.59 3.15
CA ALA A 239 6.66 -3.09 2.54
C ALA A 239 5.45 -3.45 3.41
N ALA A 240 4.45 -2.58 3.41
CA ALA A 240 3.14 -2.83 4.00
C ALA A 240 2.04 -2.24 3.13
N THR A 241 0.84 -2.83 3.18
CA THR A 241 -0.34 -2.34 2.47
C THR A 241 -1.60 -2.52 3.32
N GLU A 242 -2.58 -1.67 3.07
CA GLU A 242 -3.95 -1.82 3.60
C GLU A 242 -4.65 -3.01 2.98
#